data_c52f3c7f4d9d1d0c6ef3e8c6683bd63f
#
_entry.id   c52f3c7f4d9d1d0c6ef3e8c6683bd63f
#
_cell.length_a   1.000
_cell.length_b   1.000
_cell.length_c   1.000
_cell.angle_alpha   90.00
_cell.angle_beta   90.00
_cell.angle_gamma   90.00
#
_symmetry.space_group_name_H-M   'P 1'
#
loop_
_entity.id
_entity.type
_entity.pdbx_description
1 polymer ?
#
loop_
_entity_poly.entity_id
_entity_poly.type
_entity_poly.pdbx_seq_one_letter_code
_entity_poly.pdbx_strand_id
1 'polypeptide(L)'
;MKRISASQTLILLLLVLALGCFVAFAADEGTGKTIKRVNAQPTASVNGVDLFKEYCAVCHGNDAKGTGPAADALKKRPADLTQLQRKNGGTFPELHVMNYIKGDDVVAAHGSRDMPIWGTIFGSMSPNQDLVQVRVYNLLKYIEGLQAK
;
A
#
# COMPACT_ATOMS: atom_id res chain seq x y z
N MET A 1 -49.83 -0.81 -51.97
CA MET A 1 -48.50 -0.64 -51.37
C MET A 1 -48.21 0.84 -51.23
N LYS A 2 -48.21 1.39 -50.01
CA LYS A 2 -47.92 2.83 -49.77
C LYS A 2 -46.42 3.06 -49.94
N ARG A 3 -46.03 3.93 -50.87
CA ARG A 3 -44.63 4.36 -51.04
C ARG A 3 -44.23 5.25 -49.88
N ILE A 4 -43.25 4.84 -49.14
CA ILE A 4 -42.67 5.67 -48.06
C ILE A 4 -41.96 6.83 -48.73
N SER A 5 -42.28 8.05 -48.31
CA SER A 5 -41.64 9.28 -48.84
C SER A 5 -40.18 9.33 -48.43
N ALA A 6 -39.31 9.88 -49.29
CA ALA A 6 -37.88 10.05 -49.01
C ALA A 6 -37.59 10.80 -47.68
N SER A 7 -38.51 11.67 -47.30
CA SER A 7 -38.47 12.39 -46.02
C SER A 7 -38.69 11.46 -44.82
N GLN A 8 -39.57 10.45 -44.95
CA GLN A 8 -39.85 9.49 -43.88
C GLN A 8 -38.68 8.50 -43.67
N THR A 9 -38.04 8.12 -44.78
CA THR A 9 -36.83 7.26 -44.68
C THR A 9 -35.65 8.00 -44.04
N LEU A 10 -35.50 9.30 -44.32
CA LEU A 10 -34.43 10.11 -43.70
C LEU A 10 -34.66 10.28 -42.20
N ILE A 11 -35.88 10.49 -41.75
CA ILE A 11 -36.23 10.63 -40.33
C ILE A 11 -36.01 9.29 -39.58
N LEU A 12 -36.35 8.15 -40.20
CA LEU A 12 -36.11 6.84 -39.61
C LEU A 12 -34.59 6.55 -39.46
N LEU A 13 -33.80 6.92 -40.46
CA LEU A 13 -32.34 6.78 -40.42
C LEU A 13 -31.69 7.63 -39.32
N LEU A 14 -32.14 8.86 -39.14
CA LEU A 14 -31.68 9.76 -38.08
C LEU A 14 -32.06 9.26 -36.66
N LEU A 15 -33.27 8.67 -36.54
CA LEU A 15 -33.70 8.06 -35.27
C LEU A 15 -32.87 6.81 -34.90
N VAL A 16 -32.52 5.98 -35.87
CA VAL A 16 -31.68 4.78 -35.64
C VAL A 16 -30.25 5.21 -35.29
N LEU A 17 -29.72 6.26 -35.93
CA LEU A 17 -28.41 6.80 -35.56
C LEU A 17 -28.36 7.42 -34.14
N ALA A 18 -29.45 8.10 -33.74
CA ALA A 18 -29.57 8.68 -32.41
C ALA A 18 -29.69 7.60 -31.31
N LEU A 19 -30.37 6.47 -31.62
CA LEU A 19 -30.47 5.34 -30.66
C LEU A 19 -29.20 4.52 -30.57
N GLY A 20 -28.38 4.50 -31.61
CA GLY A 20 -27.10 3.76 -31.61
C GLY A 20 -25.97 4.42 -30.81
N CYS A 21 -26.13 5.70 -30.43
CA CYS A 21 -25.09 6.43 -29.68
C CYS A 21 -25.23 6.32 -28.14
N PHE A 22 -26.24 5.58 -27.65
CA PHE A 22 -26.51 5.44 -26.22
C PHE A 22 -25.99 4.12 -25.61
N VAL A 23 -25.21 3.34 -26.35
CA VAL A 23 -24.63 2.09 -25.84
C VAL A 23 -23.13 2.27 -25.73
N ALA A 24 -22.65 2.43 -24.55
CA ALA A 24 -21.32 2.13 -24.00
C ALA A 24 -20.65 3.29 -23.26
N PHE A 25 -21.31 3.81 -22.24
CA PHE A 25 -20.59 4.19 -21.02
C PHE A 25 -20.95 3.17 -19.96
N ALA A 26 -20.51 1.93 -20.16
CA ALA A 26 -20.25 1.05 -19.06
C ALA A 26 -19.04 1.67 -18.36
N ALA A 27 -19.28 2.46 -17.32
CA ALA A 27 -18.27 2.80 -16.37
C ALA A 27 -17.70 1.47 -15.87
N ASP A 28 -16.47 1.18 -16.25
CA ASP A 28 -15.65 0.18 -15.58
C ASP A 28 -15.52 0.67 -14.13
N GLU A 29 -16.45 0.25 -13.27
CA GLU A 29 -16.28 0.32 -11.84
C GLU A 29 -15.13 -0.62 -11.51
N GLY A 30 -13.91 -0.12 -11.72
CA GLY A 30 -12.73 -0.77 -11.24
C GLY A 30 -12.93 -1.07 -9.76
N THR A 31 -13.07 -2.33 -9.40
CA THR A 31 -13.09 -2.85 -8.04
C THR A 31 -11.73 -2.60 -7.39
N GLY A 32 -11.30 -1.34 -7.36
CA GLY A 32 -10.09 -0.91 -6.69
C GLY A 32 -10.24 -1.20 -5.21
N LYS A 33 -9.41 -2.11 -4.69
CA LYS A 33 -9.33 -2.34 -3.26
C LYS A 33 -9.02 -1.02 -2.57
N THR A 34 -9.88 -0.59 -1.67
CA THR A 34 -9.67 0.61 -0.85
C THR A 34 -9.13 0.23 0.51
N ILE A 35 -8.12 0.97 0.99
CA ILE A 35 -7.58 0.78 2.33
C ILE A 35 -8.39 1.62 3.31
N LYS A 36 -9.06 0.97 4.25
CA LYS A 36 -9.62 1.65 5.42
C LYS A 36 -8.49 1.88 6.42
N ARG A 37 -8.10 3.14 6.60
CA ARG A 37 -7.14 3.51 7.64
C ARG A 37 -7.84 3.47 8.99
N VAL A 38 -7.26 2.75 9.94
CA VAL A 38 -7.69 2.68 11.34
C VAL A 38 -6.50 3.00 12.22
N ASN A 39 -6.75 3.49 13.42
CA ASN A 39 -5.68 3.70 14.40
C ASN A 39 -5.06 2.35 14.77
N ALA A 40 -3.73 2.30 14.83
CA ALA A 40 -3.02 1.12 15.29
C ALA A 40 -3.42 0.83 16.75
N GLN A 41 -3.74 -0.42 17.03
CA GLN A 41 -4.08 -0.84 18.39
C GLN A 41 -2.81 -0.83 19.25
N PRO A 42 -2.87 -0.33 20.50
CA PRO A 42 -1.73 -0.40 21.41
C PRO A 42 -1.36 -1.86 21.71
N THR A 43 -0.05 -2.12 21.77
CA THR A 43 0.48 -3.42 22.19
C THR A 43 1.41 -3.27 23.40
N ALA A 44 1.41 -4.25 24.28
CA ALA A 44 2.39 -4.38 25.34
C ALA A 44 3.69 -5.04 24.84
N SER A 45 3.65 -5.72 23.69
CA SER A 45 4.82 -6.43 23.16
C SER A 45 5.92 -5.47 22.74
N VAL A 46 7.15 -5.91 22.98
CA VAL A 46 8.38 -5.34 22.42
C VAL A 46 9.08 -6.34 21.50
N ASN A 47 8.51 -7.53 21.31
CA ASN A 47 9.10 -8.57 20.48
C ASN A 47 9.00 -8.20 19.00
N GLY A 48 10.10 -8.23 18.26
CA GLY A 48 10.14 -7.86 16.84
C GLY A 48 9.23 -8.69 15.95
N VAL A 49 9.06 -9.98 16.24
CA VAL A 49 8.17 -10.88 15.50
C VAL A 49 6.71 -10.47 15.69
N ASP A 50 6.29 -10.19 16.92
CA ASP A 50 4.93 -9.79 17.23
C ASP A 50 4.61 -8.44 16.61
N LEU A 51 5.52 -7.47 16.79
CA LEU A 51 5.39 -6.13 16.19
C LEU A 51 5.29 -6.20 14.66
N PHE A 52 6.10 -7.04 14.03
CA PHE A 52 6.06 -7.22 12.58
C PHE A 52 4.72 -7.80 12.13
N LYS A 53 4.25 -8.87 12.76
CA LYS A 53 2.97 -9.51 12.43
C LYS A 53 1.79 -8.56 12.61
N GLU A 54 1.81 -7.77 13.68
CA GLU A 54 0.71 -6.90 14.03
C GLU A 54 0.65 -5.63 13.16
N TYR A 55 1.79 -5.03 12.86
CA TYR A 55 1.83 -3.70 12.23
C TYR A 55 2.40 -3.67 10.82
N CYS A 56 3.26 -4.61 10.45
CA CYS A 56 3.99 -4.58 9.18
C CYS A 56 3.43 -5.57 8.16
N ALA A 57 3.00 -6.76 8.61
CA ALA A 57 2.59 -7.86 7.74
C ALA A 57 1.34 -7.53 6.88
N VAL A 58 0.50 -6.60 7.31
CA VAL A 58 -0.67 -6.15 6.53
C VAL A 58 -0.26 -5.61 5.15
N CYS A 59 0.92 -5.01 5.03
CA CYS A 59 1.47 -4.51 3.78
C CYS A 59 2.62 -5.40 3.28
N HIS A 60 3.56 -5.77 4.15
CA HIS A 60 4.76 -6.51 3.76
C HIS A 60 4.55 -8.03 3.62
N GLY A 61 3.42 -8.58 4.06
CA GLY A 61 3.18 -10.02 4.11
C GLY A 61 3.85 -10.69 5.31
N ASN A 62 3.35 -11.86 5.72
CA ASN A 62 3.98 -12.64 6.78
C ASN A 62 5.36 -13.19 6.35
N ASP A 63 5.58 -13.30 5.05
CA ASP A 63 6.85 -13.68 4.42
C ASP A 63 7.79 -12.49 4.18
N ALA A 64 7.38 -11.28 4.55
CA ALA A 64 8.11 -10.02 4.37
C ALA A 64 8.46 -9.66 2.91
N LYS A 65 7.78 -10.25 1.90
CA LYS A 65 8.07 -10.05 0.47
C LYS A 65 7.22 -8.97 -0.20
N GLY A 66 6.48 -8.18 0.57
CA GLY A 66 5.59 -7.16 0.02
C GLY A 66 4.29 -7.72 -0.56
N THR A 67 3.82 -8.85 -0.04
CA THR A 67 2.65 -9.61 -0.51
C THR A 67 1.46 -9.51 0.46
N GLY A 68 1.49 -8.55 1.37
CA GLY A 68 0.43 -8.38 2.36
C GLY A 68 -0.92 -8.03 1.74
N PRO A 69 -2.03 -8.27 2.45
CA PRO A 69 -3.38 -8.08 1.92
C PRO A 69 -3.68 -6.64 1.49
N ALA A 70 -2.97 -5.65 2.02
CA ALA A 70 -3.11 -4.26 1.62
C ALA A 70 -2.17 -3.84 0.47
N ALA A 71 -1.24 -4.71 0.04
CA ALA A 71 -0.20 -4.35 -0.93
C ALA A 71 -0.76 -3.85 -2.27
N ASP A 72 -1.80 -4.50 -2.79
CA ASP A 72 -2.40 -4.17 -4.08
C ASP A 72 -3.18 -2.85 -4.09
N ALA A 73 -3.50 -2.31 -2.91
CA ALA A 73 -4.20 -1.05 -2.77
C ALA A 73 -3.26 0.14 -2.55
N LEU A 74 -1.94 -0.10 -2.48
CA LEU A 74 -0.92 0.93 -2.35
C LEU A 74 -0.49 1.44 -3.72
N LYS A 75 -0.17 2.73 -3.82
CA LYS A 75 0.37 3.33 -5.05
C LYS A 75 1.68 2.70 -5.48
N LYS A 76 2.50 2.29 -4.51
CA LYS A 76 3.76 1.60 -4.72
C LYS A 76 3.77 0.32 -3.89
N ARG A 77 4.09 -0.79 -4.55
CA ARG A 77 4.20 -2.09 -3.86
C ARG A 77 5.23 -2.01 -2.73
N PRO A 78 4.93 -2.58 -1.55
CA PRO A 78 5.89 -2.65 -0.45
C PRO A 78 7.16 -3.40 -0.86
N ALA A 79 8.29 -2.96 -0.33
CA ALA A 79 9.56 -3.60 -0.60
C ALA A 79 9.60 -5.05 -0.07
N ASP A 80 10.28 -5.92 -0.81
CA ASP A 80 10.71 -7.21 -0.32
C ASP A 80 11.84 -7.00 0.71
N LEU A 81 11.49 -7.17 1.99
CA LEU A 81 12.39 -6.92 3.11
C LEU A 81 13.44 -8.04 3.29
N THR A 82 13.25 -9.21 2.66
CA THR A 82 14.20 -10.32 2.72
C THR A 82 15.43 -10.10 1.83
N GLN A 83 15.41 -9.08 0.98
CA GLN A 83 16.45 -8.80 -0.02
C GLN A 83 17.25 -7.53 0.25
N LEU A 84 17.07 -6.90 1.41
CA LEU A 84 17.71 -5.61 1.71
C LEU A 84 19.24 -5.73 1.72
N GLN A 85 19.76 -6.76 2.35
CA GLN A 85 21.20 -7.05 2.39
C GLN A 85 21.77 -7.26 0.98
N ARG A 86 21.12 -8.09 0.18
CA ARG A 86 21.57 -8.38 -1.19
C ARG A 86 21.56 -7.11 -2.07
N LYS A 87 20.51 -6.29 -1.96
CA LYS A 87 20.38 -5.04 -2.70
C LYS A 87 21.37 -3.95 -2.26
N ASN A 88 21.95 -4.11 -1.07
CA ASN A 88 22.93 -3.21 -0.49
C ASN A 88 24.37 -3.81 -0.50
N GLY A 89 24.70 -4.55 -1.56
CA GLY A 89 26.06 -5.05 -1.75
C GLY A 89 26.51 -6.11 -0.73
N GLY A 90 25.56 -6.86 -0.14
CA GLY A 90 25.86 -7.94 0.82
C GLY A 90 25.88 -7.49 2.29
N THR A 91 25.73 -6.19 2.56
CA THR A 91 25.67 -5.66 3.93
C THR A 91 24.26 -5.20 4.26
N PHE A 92 23.72 -5.61 5.41
CA PHE A 92 22.39 -5.15 5.83
C PHE A 92 22.43 -3.65 6.15
N PRO A 93 21.55 -2.82 5.55
CA PRO A 93 21.59 -1.36 5.71
C PRO A 93 20.88 -0.91 6.99
N GLU A 94 21.44 -1.26 8.15
CA GLU A 94 20.83 -1.12 9.48
C GLU A 94 20.33 0.29 9.76
N LEU A 95 21.18 1.30 9.57
CA LEU A 95 20.84 2.69 9.86
C LEU A 95 19.71 3.20 8.94
N HIS A 96 19.77 2.85 7.65
CA HIS A 96 18.74 3.23 6.70
C HIS A 96 17.36 2.61 7.07
N VAL A 97 17.34 1.31 7.41
CA VAL A 97 16.10 0.63 7.81
C VAL A 97 15.54 1.23 9.10
N MET A 98 16.41 1.48 10.09
CA MET A 98 16.02 2.11 11.35
C MET A 98 15.38 3.48 11.12
N ASN A 99 16.05 4.36 10.37
CA ASN A 99 15.56 5.71 10.06
C ASN A 99 14.27 5.66 9.26
N TYR A 100 14.15 4.70 8.35
CA TYR A 100 12.93 4.53 7.56
C TYR A 100 11.72 4.13 8.43
N ILE A 101 11.91 3.21 9.40
CA ILE A 101 10.87 2.82 10.37
C ILE A 101 10.50 4.01 11.26
N LYS A 102 11.50 4.72 11.79
CA LYS A 102 11.29 5.89 12.65
C LYS A 102 10.63 7.06 11.92
N GLY A 103 10.89 7.21 10.64
CA GLY A 103 10.43 8.33 9.83
C GLY A 103 11.44 9.46 9.72
N ASP A 104 12.68 9.23 10.14
CA ASP A 104 13.76 10.21 10.09
C ASP A 104 14.34 10.36 8.67
N ASP A 105 14.20 9.34 7.82
CA ASP A 105 14.54 9.44 6.39
C ASP A 105 13.56 10.36 5.67
N VAL A 106 14.05 11.51 5.24
CA VAL A 106 13.31 12.55 4.53
C VAL A 106 13.05 12.09 3.09
N VAL A 107 12.16 11.13 2.90
CA VAL A 107 11.59 10.83 1.57
C VAL A 107 10.38 11.76 1.30
N ALA A 108 10.14 12.71 2.17
CA ALA A 108 9.04 13.67 2.07
C ALA A 108 9.12 14.62 0.86
N ALA A 109 10.24 14.68 0.15
CA ALA A 109 10.42 15.55 -1.00
C ALA A 109 9.70 15.06 -2.29
N HIS A 110 9.16 13.83 -2.31
CA HIS A 110 8.66 13.20 -3.54
C HIS A 110 7.26 12.58 -3.46
N GLY A 111 6.40 13.06 -2.57
CA GLY A 111 5.00 12.64 -2.51
C GLY A 111 4.58 11.93 -1.22
N SER A 112 3.31 11.52 -1.14
CA SER A 112 2.73 10.88 0.04
C SER A 112 3.46 9.57 0.37
N ARG A 113 3.93 9.47 1.60
CA ARG A 113 4.51 8.25 2.15
C ARG A 113 3.38 7.24 2.40
N ASP A 114 3.41 6.11 1.69
CA ASP A 114 2.41 5.05 1.89
C ASP A 114 2.68 4.27 3.19
N MET A 115 3.95 4.08 3.56
CA MET A 115 4.34 3.45 4.82
C MET A 115 4.17 4.42 6.00
N PRO A 116 3.47 4.03 7.06
CA PRO A 116 3.30 4.85 8.26
C PRO A 116 4.64 5.20 8.94
N ILE A 117 4.66 6.30 9.69
CA ILE A 117 5.80 6.70 10.53
C ILE A 117 5.68 5.99 11.88
N TRP A 118 6.32 4.81 11.99
CA TRP A 118 6.16 3.97 13.15
C TRP A 118 6.77 4.55 14.42
N GLY A 119 7.82 5.36 14.32
CA GLY A 119 8.36 6.10 15.47
C GLY A 119 7.31 6.96 16.16
N THR A 120 6.56 7.74 15.39
CA THR A 120 5.44 8.56 15.90
C THR A 120 4.30 7.71 16.46
N ILE A 121 3.92 6.64 15.74
CA ILE A 121 2.81 5.76 16.15
C ILE A 121 3.16 5.05 17.47
N PHE A 122 4.35 4.47 17.60
CA PHE A 122 4.78 3.85 18.84
C PHE A 122 4.91 4.85 20.00
N GLY A 123 5.30 6.10 19.69
CA GLY A 123 5.30 7.19 20.65
C GLY A 123 3.92 7.56 21.17
N SER A 124 2.90 7.51 20.31
CA SER A 124 1.50 7.75 20.72
C SER A 124 0.90 6.62 21.55
N MET A 125 1.44 5.39 21.43
CA MET A 125 1.00 4.24 22.23
C MET A 125 1.60 4.20 23.63
N SER A 126 2.72 4.90 23.85
CA SER A 126 3.39 4.92 25.15
C SER A 126 4.14 6.24 25.34
N PRO A 127 4.01 6.90 26.49
CA PRO A 127 4.79 8.10 26.81
C PRO A 127 6.28 7.81 27.04
N ASN A 128 6.64 6.53 27.20
CA ASN A 128 8.03 6.12 27.46
C ASN A 128 8.81 6.01 26.14
N GLN A 129 9.72 6.97 25.91
CA GLN A 129 10.55 7.02 24.70
C GLN A 129 11.53 5.87 24.60
N ASP A 130 12.02 5.33 25.72
CA ASP A 130 12.92 4.16 25.70
C ASP A 130 12.20 2.95 25.14
N LEU A 131 10.92 2.79 25.43
CA LEU A 131 10.08 1.71 24.88
C LEU A 131 9.90 1.84 23.37
N VAL A 132 9.83 3.06 22.85
CA VAL A 132 9.78 3.30 21.40
C VAL A 132 11.06 2.85 20.72
N GLN A 133 12.21 3.21 21.29
CA GLN A 133 13.52 2.81 20.77
C GLN A 133 13.70 1.27 20.79
N VAL A 134 13.31 0.63 21.89
CA VAL A 134 13.35 -0.84 22.02
C VAL A 134 12.47 -1.51 20.95
N ARG A 135 11.26 -1.03 20.71
CA ARG A 135 10.38 -1.56 19.66
C ARG A 135 10.99 -1.44 18.27
N VAL A 136 11.50 -0.25 17.92
CA VAL A 136 12.13 -0.01 16.62
C VAL A 136 13.36 -0.89 16.44
N TYR A 137 14.20 -0.99 17.46
CA TYR A 137 15.39 -1.84 17.43
C TYR A 137 15.05 -3.33 17.27
N ASN A 138 14.07 -3.83 18.01
CA ASN A 138 13.67 -5.24 17.92
C ASN A 138 13.03 -5.58 16.57
N LEU A 139 12.25 -4.64 15.98
CA LEU A 139 11.77 -4.76 14.61
C LEU A 139 12.92 -4.83 13.60
N LEU A 140 13.90 -3.93 13.74
CA LEU A 140 15.08 -3.89 12.89
C LEU A 140 15.83 -5.23 12.95
N LYS A 141 16.08 -5.76 14.14
CA LYS A 141 16.78 -7.05 14.33
C LYS A 141 15.98 -8.23 13.79
N TYR A 142 14.67 -8.19 13.90
CA TYR A 142 13.82 -9.19 13.26
C TYR A 142 13.96 -9.15 11.73
N ILE A 143 13.88 -7.96 11.11
CA ILE A 143 14.03 -7.80 9.65
C ILE A 143 15.44 -8.22 9.19
N GLU A 144 16.49 -7.91 9.96
CA GLU A 144 17.84 -8.37 9.69
C GLU A 144 17.93 -9.90 9.67
N GLY A 145 17.26 -10.55 10.62
CA GLY A 145 17.19 -12.01 10.68
C GLY A 145 16.44 -12.69 9.52
N LEU A 146 15.63 -11.92 8.77
CA LEU A 146 14.89 -12.41 7.60
C LEU A 146 15.71 -12.39 6.29
N GLN A 147 16.95 -11.86 6.32
CA GLN A 147 17.70 -11.71 5.09
C GLN A 147 18.01 -13.05 4.44
N ALA A 148 17.75 -13.14 3.12
CA ALA A 148 18.11 -14.31 2.33
C ALA A 148 19.64 -14.47 2.31
N LYS A 149 20.07 -15.68 2.60
CA LYS A 149 21.50 -16.08 2.56
C LYS A 149 21.96 -16.28 1.11
#